data_5523a96ed5800090af5b3d28a5d12a99
#
_entry.id   5523a96ed5800090af5b3d28a5d12a99
#
_cell.length_a   1.000
_cell.length_b   1.000
_cell.length_c   1.000
_cell.angle_alpha   90.00
_cell.angle_beta   90.00
_cell.angle_gamma   90.00
#
_symmetry.space_group_name_H-M   'P 1'
#
loop_
_entity.id
_entity.type
_entity.pdbx_description
1 polymer ?
#
loop_
_entity_poly.entity_id
_entity_poly.type
_entity_poly.pdbx_seq_one_letter_code
_entity_poly.pdbx_strand_id
1 'polypeptide(L)'
;MLNDYPLKAVLWDFDGTLADTLERNLSVNRRIVEEVTDRSWRDVAGLSSVEAYVAAWNRVSNWQELYTQAFGLNEEQCAEAAQRWAPYQLDDQTQVPLFAGIGAALEDLRRFPQAIVSQNERAIIAHILSAGHAGHYFTAIVGYAQVSMDRQKPAPDGIFNALDILGIEEPASALFIGDHETDIICATNANRDLTAMGRDLRIVSVAAHYLSGGDSSEWSVAPDYRVYDPKEIGQLVDHLCVEHRSW
;
A
#
# COMPACT_ATOMS: atom_id res chain seq x y z
N MET A 1 -9.20 -24.08 4.70
CA MET A 1 -8.95 -23.89 3.26
C MET A 1 -8.94 -22.40 2.97
N LEU A 2 -8.12 -21.90 2.04
CA LEU A 2 -7.91 -20.44 1.85
C LEU A 2 -9.16 -19.71 1.34
N ASN A 3 -10.18 -20.39 0.84
CA ASN A 3 -11.26 -19.78 0.06
C ASN A 3 -12.65 -20.29 0.40
N ASP A 4 -13.04 -20.16 1.66
CA ASP A 4 -14.40 -20.59 2.09
C ASP A 4 -15.48 -19.58 1.69
N TYR A 5 -15.12 -18.35 1.26
CA TYR A 5 -16.06 -17.27 0.95
C TYR A 5 -15.86 -16.68 -0.48
N PRO A 6 -16.96 -16.26 -1.15
CA PRO A 6 -16.88 -15.66 -2.48
C PRO A 6 -16.10 -14.34 -2.45
N LEU A 7 -15.25 -14.13 -3.46
CA LEU A 7 -14.56 -12.85 -3.65
C LEU A 7 -15.57 -11.76 -4.01
N LYS A 8 -15.59 -10.67 -3.23
CA LYS A 8 -16.53 -9.56 -3.42
C LYS A 8 -15.88 -8.18 -3.53
N ALA A 9 -14.61 -8.03 -3.19
CA ALA A 9 -13.91 -6.75 -3.28
C ALA A 9 -12.41 -6.92 -3.53
N VAL A 10 -11.79 -5.86 -4.07
CA VAL A 10 -10.34 -5.76 -4.21
C VAL A 10 -9.86 -4.47 -3.54
N LEU A 11 -8.96 -4.61 -2.59
CA LEU A 11 -8.30 -3.52 -1.90
C LEU A 11 -6.84 -3.45 -2.35
N TRP A 12 -6.33 -2.25 -2.50
CA TRP A 12 -5.00 -1.98 -3.00
C TRP A 12 -4.22 -1.08 -2.05
N ASP A 13 -2.98 -1.38 -1.80
CA ASP A 13 -2.02 -0.35 -1.45
C ASP A 13 -1.74 0.54 -2.66
N PHE A 14 -1.06 1.67 -2.47
CA PHE A 14 -0.84 2.64 -3.53
C PHE A 14 0.63 2.74 -3.94
N ASP A 15 1.51 3.15 -3.00
CA ASP A 15 2.92 3.39 -3.27
C ASP A 15 3.66 2.06 -3.43
N GLY A 16 4.31 1.81 -4.56
CA GLY A 16 4.97 0.52 -4.85
C GLY A 16 4.04 -0.58 -5.37
N THR A 17 2.71 -0.37 -5.30
CA THR A 17 1.70 -1.34 -5.73
C THR A 17 0.92 -0.89 -6.96
N LEU A 18 0.30 0.27 -6.94
CA LEU A 18 -0.38 0.86 -8.10
C LEU A 18 0.53 1.81 -8.86
N ALA A 19 1.34 2.57 -8.15
CA ALA A 19 2.17 3.63 -8.70
C ALA A 19 3.64 3.50 -8.27
N ASP A 20 4.55 3.75 -9.21
CA ASP A 20 5.98 3.82 -8.95
C ASP A 20 6.33 5.23 -8.41
N THR A 21 6.28 5.33 -7.09
CA THR A 21 6.50 6.59 -6.37
C THR A 21 7.94 6.73 -5.85
N LEU A 22 8.81 5.75 -6.06
CA LEU A 22 10.12 5.68 -5.42
C LEU A 22 11.02 6.88 -5.68
N GLU A 23 11.16 7.30 -6.94
CA GLU A 23 12.03 8.43 -7.28
C GLU A 23 11.51 9.74 -6.68
N ARG A 24 10.19 9.97 -6.74
CA ARG A 24 9.59 11.16 -6.14
C ARG A 24 9.72 11.14 -4.62
N ASN A 25 9.42 10.02 -3.99
CA ASN A 25 9.54 9.88 -2.54
C ASN A 25 10.97 10.10 -2.07
N LEU A 26 11.96 9.59 -2.82
CA LEU A 26 13.38 9.87 -2.56
C LEU A 26 13.72 11.35 -2.73
N SER A 27 13.25 12.00 -3.81
CA SER A 27 13.46 13.45 -4.06
C SER A 27 12.90 14.28 -2.90
N VAL A 28 11.65 14.02 -2.52
CA VAL A 28 10.96 14.71 -1.42
C VAL A 28 11.69 14.51 -0.09
N ASN A 29 12.10 13.28 0.22
CA ASN A 29 12.84 12.99 1.45
C ASN A 29 14.21 13.68 1.51
N ARG A 30 14.92 13.76 0.39
CA ARG A 30 16.18 14.51 0.29
C ARG A 30 15.99 15.99 0.66
N ARG A 31 14.96 16.62 0.08
CA ARG A 31 14.59 18.00 0.38
C ARG A 31 14.19 18.19 1.85
N ILE A 32 13.33 17.31 2.38
CA ILE A 32 12.90 17.35 3.78
C ILE A 32 14.09 17.27 4.72
N VAL A 33 14.96 16.28 4.55
CA VAL A 33 16.11 16.08 5.43
C VAL A 33 17.04 17.32 5.42
N GLU A 34 17.33 17.91 4.26
CA GLU A 34 18.15 19.12 4.20
C GLU A 34 17.53 20.29 4.94
N GLU A 35 16.21 20.48 4.82
CA GLU A 35 15.52 21.61 5.42
C GLU A 35 15.28 21.47 6.94
N VAL A 36 15.03 20.24 7.44
CA VAL A 36 14.74 20.04 8.87
C VAL A 36 15.97 19.74 9.72
N THR A 37 17.11 19.40 9.11
CA THR A 37 18.31 19.00 9.86
C THR A 37 19.53 19.87 9.66
N ASP A 38 19.52 20.80 8.71
CA ASP A 38 20.69 21.53 8.23
C ASP A 38 21.87 20.64 7.76
N ARG A 39 21.60 19.35 7.47
CA ARG A 39 22.58 18.38 6.95
C ARG A 39 22.33 18.13 5.47
N SER A 40 23.38 17.85 4.71
CA SER A 40 23.19 17.36 3.35
C SER A 40 22.55 15.97 3.35
N TRP A 41 21.56 15.74 2.50
CA TRP A 41 21.02 14.38 2.29
C TRP A 41 22.10 13.37 1.86
N ARG A 42 23.23 13.85 1.30
CA ARG A 42 24.37 13.00 0.90
C ARG A 42 25.06 12.34 2.09
N ASP A 43 24.88 12.91 3.27
CA ASP A 43 25.41 12.34 4.53
C ASP A 43 24.48 11.26 5.13
N VAL A 44 23.33 11.01 4.47
CA VAL A 44 22.34 10.02 4.89
C VAL A 44 22.36 8.85 3.92
N ALA A 45 22.91 7.71 4.35
CA ALA A 45 23.11 6.54 3.50
C ALA A 45 21.83 6.07 2.79
N GLY A 46 20.69 6.05 3.49
CA GLY A 46 19.38 5.67 2.93
C GLY A 46 18.82 6.62 1.86
N LEU A 47 19.44 7.78 1.65
CA LEU A 47 19.02 8.75 0.63
C LEU A 47 19.99 8.82 -0.56
N SER A 48 21.02 7.96 -0.60
CA SER A 48 22.06 8.00 -1.63
C SER A 48 21.56 7.54 -3.02
N SER A 49 20.67 6.56 -3.07
CA SER A 49 20.05 6.04 -4.31
C SER A 49 18.66 5.46 -4.02
N VAL A 50 17.92 5.09 -5.08
CA VAL A 50 16.62 4.40 -4.96
C VAL A 50 16.79 3.06 -4.26
N GLU A 51 17.82 2.29 -4.58
CA GLU A 51 18.09 0.98 -3.96
C GLU A 51 18.40 1.14 -2.46
N ALA A 52 19.17 2.17 -2.09
CA ALA A 52 19.46 2.45 -0.68
C ALA A 52 18.19 2.90 0.08
N TYR A 53 17.31 3.64 -0.58
CA TYR A 53 16.03 4.06 -0.02
C TYR A 53 15.08 2.87 0.20
N VAL A 54 14.96 1.98 -0.78
CA VAL A 54 14.19 0.73 -0.66
C VAL A 54 14.76 -0.15 0.46
N ALA A 55 16.09 -0.30 0.53
CA ALA A 55 16.74 -1.06 1.59
C ALA A 55 16.53 -0.45 2.99
N ALA A 56 16.38 0.87 3.09
CA ALA A 56 16.05 1.54 4.35
C ALA A 56 14.58 1.27 4.75
N TRP A 57 13.64 1.34 3.80
CA TRP A 57 12.24 1.02 4.02
C TRP A 57 12.05 -0.43 4.49
N ASN A 58 12.70 -1.39 3.86
CA ASN A 58 12.57 -2.82 4.20
C ASN A 58 13.06 -3.19 5.62
N ARG A 59 13.65 -2.23 6.35
CA ARG A 59 14.13 -2.44 7.74
C ARG A 59 13.23 -1.84 8.79
N VAL A 60 12.18 -1.16 8.41
CA VAL A 60 11.31 -0.40 9.31
C VAL A 60 9.85 -0.74 9.03
N SER A 61 8.98 -0.46 10.01
CA SER A 61 7.55 -0.79 9.92
C SER A 61 6.68 0.40 9.51
N ASN A 62 7.22 1.62 9.58
CA ASN A 62 6.47 2.84 9.32
C ASN A 62 7.41 4.02 8.99
N TRP A 63 6.83 5.12 8.53
CA TRP A 63 7.58 6.30 8.13
C TRP A 63 8.31 7.00 9.31
N GLN A 64 7.77 6.94 10.55
CA GLN A 64 8.45 7.53 11.71
C GLN A 64 9.77 6.80 11.99
N GLU A 65 9.73 5.47 11.91
CA GLU A 65 10.94 4.65 12.04
C GLU A 65 11.93 4.93 10.91
N LEU A 66 11.45 5.13 9.68
CA LEU A 66 12.32 5.52 8.57
C LEU A 66 13.06 6.83 8.88
N TYR A 67 12.35 7.85 9.31
CA TYR A 67 12.97 9.13 9.64
C TYR A 67 13.91 9.04 10.85
N THR A 68 13.53 8.35 11.91
CA THR A 68 14.35 8.26 13.12
C THR A 68 15.53 7.31 12.96
N GLN A 69 15.32 6.09 12.47
CA GLN A 69 16.32 5.03 12.43
C GLN A 69 17.23 5.12 11.20
N ALA A 70 16.65 5.39 10.02
CA ALA A 70 17.40 5.41 8.77
C ALA A 70 17.96 6.80 8.43
N PHE A 71 17.22 7.89 8.75
CA PHE A 71 17.66 9.25 8.43
C PHE A 71 18.23 10.00 9.64
N GLY A 72 18.03 9.48 10.85
CA GLY A 72 18.58 10.02 12.08
C GLY A 72 17.95 11.34 12.53
N LEU A 73 16.65 11.52 12.26
CA LEU A 73 15.88 12.66 12.74
C LEU A 73 15.45 12.46 14.20
N ASN A 74 15.40 13.55 14.96
CA ASN A 74 14.78 13.55 16.30
C ASN A 74 13.24 13.73 16.18
N GLU A 75 12.53 13.65 17.31
CA GLU A 75 11.06 13.74 17.33
C GLU A 75 10.52 15.07 16.77
N GLU A 76 11.17 16.20 17.09
CA GLU A 76 10.77 17.53 16.60
C GLU A 76 10.95 17.62 15.07
N GLN A 77 12.08 17.15 14.57
CA GLN A 77 12.36 17.07 13.14
C GLN A 77 11.41 16.12 12.40
N CYS A 78 11.03 15.00 13.01
CA CYS A 78 10.03 14.09 12.45
C CYS A 78 8.64 14.76 12.34
N ALA A 79 8.24 15.51 13.36
CA ALA A 79 6.97 16.25 13.33
C ALA A 79 6.97 17.34 12.24
N GLU A 80 8.10 18.04 12.06
CA GLU A 80 8.29 19.01 10.99
C GLU A 80 8.32 18.35 9.61
N ALA A 81 8.99 17.22 9.46
CA ALA A 81 9.03 16.43 8.23
C ALA A 81 7.62 15.98 7.80
N ALA A 82 6.80 15.51 8.75
CA ALA A 82 5.42 15.12 8.49
C ALA A 82 4.57 16.28 7.90
N GLN A 83 4.77 17.52 8.39
CA GLN A 83 4.06 18.68 7.88
C GLN A 83 4.51 19.08 6.46
N ARG A 84 5.75 18.77 6.08
CA ARG A 84 6.30 19.09 4.76
C ARG A 84 5.99 18.04 3.69
N TRP A 85 5.69 16.81 4.11
CA TRP A 85 5.53 15.68 3.19
C TRP A 85 4.51 15.95 2.08
N ALA A 86 3.26 16.21 2.42
CA ALA A 86 2.21 16.41 1.43
C ALA A 86 2.43 17.67 0.55
N PRO A 87 2.79 18.85 1.10
CA PRO A 87 3.14 19.99 0.26
C PRO A 87 4.27 19.73 -0.73
N TYR A 88 5.32 19.02 -0.32
CA TYR A 88 6.47 18.75 -1.20
C TYR A 88 6.16 17.68 -2.24
N GLN A 89 5.33 16.70 -1.92
CA GLN A 89 4.80 15.75 -2.88
C GLN A 89 4.01 16.44 -4.02
N LEU A 90 3.26 17.47 -3.70
CA LEU A 90 2.48 18.24 -4.69
C LEU A 90 3.33 19.23 -5.50
N ASP A 91 4.43 19.72 -4.92
CA ASP A 91 5.36 20.67 -5.55
C ASP A 91 6.42 19.96 -6.42
N ASP A 92 6.74 18.70 -6.11
CA ASP A 92 7.75 17.92 -6.82
C ASP A 92 7.27 17.55 -8.23
N GLN A 93 8.13 17.84 -9.22
CA GLN A 93 7.80 17.65 -10.64
C GLN A 93 8.18 16.25 -11.16
N THR A 94 8.71 15.36 -10.32
CA THR A 94 9.01 13.98 -10.70
C THR A 94 7.73 13.27 -11.11
N GLN A 95 7.71 12.73 -12.30
CA GLN A 95 6.55 11.99 -12.79
C GLN A 95 6.41 10.68 -12.01
N VAL A 96 5.16 10.35 -11.68
CA VAL A 96 4.81 9.10 -11.02
C VAL A 96 3.90 8.29 -11.94
N PRO A 97 4.46 7.33 -12.68
CA PRO A 97 3.66 6.47 -13.52
C PRO A 97 2.93 5.40 -12.68
N LEU A 98 1.80 4.92 -13.17
CA LEU A 98 1.28 3.63 -12.73
C LEU A 98 2.20 2.52 -13.28
N PHE A 99 2.34 1.42 -12.53
CA PHE A 99 3.11 0.28 -13.01
C PHE A 99 2.56 -0.24 -14.35
N ALA A 100 3.46 -0.69 -15.22
CA ALA A 100 3.08 -1.25 -16.50
C ALA A 100 2.15 -2.47 -16.29
N GLY A 101 0.96 -2.44 -16.90
CA GLY A 101 -0.05 -3.49 -16.77
C GLY A 101 -1.13 -3.21 -15.70
N ILE A 102 -0.94 -2.27 -14.78
CA ILE A 102 -1.95 -1.92 -13.75
C ILE A 102 -3.27 -1.50 -14.40
N GLY A 103 -3.25 -0.65 -15.44
CA GLY A 103 -4.48 -0.26 -16.12
C GLY A 103 -5.29 -1.43 -16.67
N ALA A 104 -4.61 -2.45 -17.20
CA ALA A 104 -5.26 -3.68 -17.66
C ALA A 104 -5.82 -4.51 -16.49
N ALA A 105 -5.04 -4.67 -15.41
CA ALA A 105 -5.48 -5.37 -14.20
C ALA A 105 -6.72 -4.70 -13.57
N LEU A 106 -6.75 -3.38 -13.47
CA LEU A 106 -7.92 -2.63 -12.98
C LEU A 106 -9.15 -2.84 -13.85
N GLU A 107 -9.00 -2.84 -15.17
CA GLU A 107 -10.11 -3.10 -16.12
C GLU A 107 -10.62 -4.53 -16.00
N ASP A 108 -9.76 -5.53 -15.91
CA ASP A 108 -10.14 -6.94 -15.72
C ASP A 108 -10.93 -7.14 -14.39
N LEU A 109 -10.61 -6.34 -13.38
CA LEU A 109 -11.23 -6.41 -12.06
C LEU A 109 -12.41 -5.45 -11.87
N ARG A 110 -12.85 -4.71 -12.89
CA ARG A 110 -13.93 -3.72 -12.80
C ARG A 110 -15.29 -4.29 -12.34
N ARG A 111 -15.45 -5.62 -12.42
CA ARG A 111 -16.64 -6.33 -11.90
C ARG A 111 -16.72 -6.34 -10.38
N PHE A 112 -15.62 -6.06 -9.68
CA PHE A 112 -15.55 -5.95 -8.24
C PHE A 112 -15.47 -4.49 -7.83
N PRO A 113 -16.14 -4.06 -6.74
CA PRO A 113 -15.84 -2.78 -6.12
C PRO A 113 -14.39 -2.76 -5.65
N GLN A 114 -13.69 -1.66 -5.93
CA GLN A 114 -12.28 -1.49 -5.61
C GLN A 114 -12.08 -0.28 -4.71
N ALA A 115 -11.15 -0.39 -3.76
CA ALA A 115 -10.73 0.72 -2.90
C ALA A 115 -9.22 0.71 -2.68
N ILE A 116 -8.69 1.88 -2.32
CA ILE A 116 -7.29 2.05 -1.94
C ILE A 116 -7.20 2.19 -0.42
N VAL A 117 -6.22 1.52 0.19
CA VAL A 117 -5.85 1.62 1.60
C VAL A 117 -4.37 1.93 1.69
N SER A 118 -4.02 3.18 1.95
CA SER A 118 -2.64 3.67 1.88
C SER A 118 -2.28 4.59 3.04
N GLN A 119 -1.00 4.67 3.36
CA GLN A 119 -0.44 5.66 4.29
C GLN A 119 -0.11 6.99 3.61
N ASN A 120 -0.42 7.15 2.33
CA ASN A 120 -0.25 8.41 1.61
C ASN A 120 -1.52 9.28 1.70
N GLU A 121 -1.36 10.57 1.45
CA GLU A 121 -2.46 11.53 1.46
C GLU A 121 -3.44 11.28 0.30
N ARG A 122 -4.74 11.28 0.62
CA ARG A 122 -5.80 11.08 -0.37
C ARG A 122 -5.71 12.03 -1.56
N ALA A 123 -5.33 13.28 -1.33
CA ALA A 123 -5.21 14.28 -2.40
C ALA A 123 -4.08 13.95 -3.37
N ILE A 124 -2.96 13.42 -2.87
CA ILE A 124 -1.81 12.99 -3.67
C ILE A 124 -2.19 11.77 -4.51
N ILE A 125 -2.80 10.77 -3.89
CA ILE A 125 -3.29 9.56 -4.57
C ILE A 125 -4.25 9.95 -5.71
N ALA A 126 -5.26 10.78 -5.41
CA ALA A 126 -6.24 11.23 -6.39
C ALA A 126 -5.60 12.00 -7.55
N HIS A 127 -4.59 12.83 -7.28
CA HIS A 127 -3.85 13.57 -8.31
C HIS A 127 -3.12 12.61 -9.27
N ILE A 128 -2.39 11.62 -8.75
CA ILE A 128 -1.66 10.64 -9.57
C ILE A 128 -2.64 9.77 -10.37
N LEU A 129 -3.70 9.28 -9.74
CA LEU A 129 -4.73 8.48 -10.42
C LEU A 129 -5.42 9.27 -11.53
N SER A 130 -5.64 10.57 -11.35
CA SER A 130 -6.19 11.44 -12.38
C SER A 130 -5.25 11.57 -13.57
N ALA A 131 -3.96 11.77 -13.34
CA ALA A 131 -2.94 11.81 -14.37
C ALA A 131 -2.82 10.48 -15.13
N GLY A 132 -2.94 9.36 -14.43
CA GLY A 132 -2.96 8.00 -14.98
C GLY A 132 -4.30 7.53 -15.53
N HIS A 133 -5.34 8.39 -15.54
CA HIS A 133 -6.72 8.07 -15.98
C HIS A 133 -7.33 6.85 -15.25
N ALA A 134 -6.92 6.56 -14.00
CA ALA A 134 -7.34 5.38 -13.24
C ALA A 134 -8.31 5.66 -12.08
N GLY A 135 -8.59 6.92 -11.76
CA GLY A 135 -9.42 7.27 -10.61
C GLY A 135 -10.84 6.69 -10.64
N HIS A 136 -11.38 6.44 -11.84
CA HIS A 136 -12.74 5.93 -12.01
C HIS A 136 -12.91 4.45 -11.62
N TYR A 137 -11.85 3.70 -11.43
CA TYR A 137 -11.91 2.31 -10.96
C TYR A 137 -12.17 2.19 -9.45
N PHE A 138 -11.91 3.24 -8.68
CA PHE A 138 -11.95 3.19 -7.22
C PHE A 138 -13.19 3.89 -6.68
N THR A 139 -13.95 3.15 -5.86
CA THR A 139 -15.10 3.67 -5.11
C THR A 139 -14.64 4.49 -3.90
N ALA A 140 -13.50 4.12 -3.29
CA ALA A 140 -12.97 4.77 -2.11
C ALA A 140 -11.44 4.86 -2.13
N ILE A 141 -10.93 5.91 -1.49
CA ILE A 141 -9.51 6.06 -1.13
C ILE A 141 -9.46 6.33 0.37
N VAL A 142 -8.98 5.35 1.13
CA VAL A 142 -8.68 5.45 2.55
C VAL A 142 -7.19 5.76 2.67
N GLY A 143 -6.88 7.04 2.79
CA GLY A 143 -5.52 7.55 2.89
C GLY A 143 -5.14 7.91 4.33
N TYR A 144 -4.00 8.59 4.48
CA TYR A 144 -3.39 8.95 5.76
C TYR A 144 -4.38 9.58 6.76
N ALA A 145 -5.12 10.61 6.35
CA ALA A 145 -5.99 11.39 7.23
C ALA A 145 -7.33 10.69 7.56
N GLN A 146 -7.66 9.58 6.90
CA GLN A 146 -8.91 8.83 7.13
C GLN A 146 -8.80 7.80 8.26
N VAL A 147 -7.60 7.58 8.77
CA VAL A 147 -7.32 6.66 9.88
C VAL A 147 -6.38 7.36 10.85
N SER A 148 -6.67 7.32 12.15
CA SER A 148 -5.77 7.90 13.15
C SER A 148 -4.40 7.22 13.11
N MET A 149 -3.33 7.95 13.44
CA MET A 149 -1.95 7.52 13.26
C MET A 149 -1.62 6.17 13.92
N ASP A 150 -2.16 5.94 15.11
CA ASP A 150 -1.99 4.70 15.89
C ASP A 150 -2.78 3.50 15.33
N ARG A 151 -3.66 3.76 14.36
CA ARG A 151 -4.54 2.76 13.73
C ARG A 151 -4.30 2.59 12.23
N GLN A 152 -3.23 3.16 11.71
CA GLN A 152 -2.76 2.94 10.34
C GLN A 152 -2.07 1.57 10.22
N LYS A 153 -1.81 1.12 8.99
CA LYS A 153 -1.05 -0.12 8.74
C LYS A 153 0.20 -0.18 9.64
N PRO A 154 0.41 -1.28 10.36
CA PRO A 154 -0.18 -2.61 10.23
C PRO A 154 -1.51 -2.84 10.96
N ALA A 155 -2.15 -1.84 11.58
CA ALA A 155 -3.50 -1.98 12.13
C ALA A 155 -4.54 -2.12 10.99
N PRO A 156 -5.64 -2.89 11.21
CA PRO A 156 -6.57 -3.26 10.14
C PRO A 156 -7.63 -2.22 9.82
N ASP A 157 -7.66 -1.08 10.51
CA ASP A 157 -8.76 -0.11 10.45
C ASP A 157 -8.98 0.46 9.06
N GLY A 158 -7.90 0.69 8.30
CA GLY A 158 -8.00 1.13 6.91
C GLY A 158 -8.75 0.12 6.03
N ILE A 159 -8.50 -1.18 6.24
CA ILE A 159 -9.22 -2.27 5.54
C ILE A 159 -10.70 -2.24 5.94
N PHE A 160 -11.03 -2.15 7.23
CA PHE A 160 -12.41 -2.12 7.69
C PHE A 160 -13.16 -0.90 7.16
N ASN A 161 -12.55 0.28 7.20
CA ASN A 161 -13.13 1.50 6.63
C ASN A 161 -13.41 1.35 5.12
N ALA A 162 -12.49 0.75 4.38
CA ALA A 162 -12.67 0.51 2.95
C ALA A 162 -13.85 -0.45 2.69
N LEU A 163 -13.91 -1.58 3.41
CA LEU A 163 -14.99 -2.56 3.28
C LEU A 163 -16.37 -1.98 3.63
N ASP A 164 -16.44 -1.16 4.68
CA ASP A 164 -17.68 -0.46 5.08
C ASP A 164 -18.14 0.51 4.00
N ILE A 165 -17.23 1.31 3.41
CA ILE A 165 -17.56 2.22 2.31
C ILE A 165 -18.03 1.45 1.07
N LEU A 166 -17.41 0.30 0.78
CA LEU A 166 -17.79 -0.56 -0.34
C LEU A 166 -19.11 -1.32 -0.10
N GLY A 167 -19.63 -1.33 1.13
CA GLY A 167 -20.87 -2.04 1.49
C GLY A 167 -20.78 -3.55 1.31
N ILE A 168 -19.66 -4.16 1.68
CA ILE A 168 -19.43 -5.59 1.44
C ILE A 168 -20.28 -6.43 2.40
N GLU A 169 -21.22 -7.16 1.84
CA GLU A 169 -22.11 -8.09 2.57
C GLU A 169 -21.47 -9.46 2.72
N GLU A 170 -21.59 -10.04 3.91
CA GLU A 170 -21.13 -11.41 4.23
C GLU A 170 -22.11 -12.49 3.76
N PRO A 171 -21.65 -13.72 3.50
CA PRO A 171 -20.24 -14.14 3.52
C PRO A 171 -19.43 -13.54 2.37
N ALA A 172 -18.18 -13.18 2.60
CA ALA A 172 -17.33 -12.53 1.61
C ALA A 172 -15.83 -12.79 1.83
N SER A 173 -15.06 -12.73 0.74
CA SER A 173 -13.63 -12.47 0.81
C SER A 173 -13.28 -11.18 0.05
N ALA A 174 -12.19 -10.54 0.45
CA ALA A 174 -11.61 -9.40 -0.25
C ALA A 174 -10.12 -9.65 -0.46
N LEU A 175 -9.60 -9.31 -1.64
CA LEU A 175 -8.14 -9.24 -1.83
C LEU A 175 -7.61 -7.96 -1.19
N PHE A 176 -6.42 -8.05 -0.58
CA PHE A 176 -5.62 -6.88 -0.26
C PHE A 176 -4.23 -7.07 -0.86
N ILE A 177 -3.89 -6.21 -1.82
CA ILE A 177 -2.67 -6.28 -2.62
C ILE A 177 -1.76 -5.15 -2.18
N GLY A 178 -0.53 -5.48 -1.79
CA GLY A 178 0.49 -4.50 -1.37
C GLY A 178 1.89 -5.03 -1.59
N ASP A 179 2.88 -4.15 -1.62
CA ASP A 179 4.28 -4.47 -1.91
C ASP A 179 5.17 -4.58 -0.67
N HIS A 180 4.64 -4.23 0.50
CA HIS A 180 5.40 -4.21 1.76
C HIS A 180 4.85 -5.20 2.79
N GLU A 181 5.74 -5.72 3.66
CA GLU A 181 5.35 -6.64 4.74
C GLU A 181 4.23 -6.09 5.64
N THR A 182 4.20 -4.77 5.84
CA THR A 182 3.18 -4.08 6.61
C THR A 182 1.76 -4.32 6.08
N ASP A 183 1.59 -4.49 4.77
CA ASP A 183 0.30 -4.79 4.13
C ASP A 183 -0.17 -6.20 4.50
N ILE A 184 0.76 -7.15 4.48
CA ILE A 184 0.48 -8.55 4.81
C ILE A 184 0.15 -8.70 6.30
N ILE A 185 0.88 -8.01 7.16
CA ILE A 185 0.57 -7.95 8.61
C ILE A 185 -0.79 -7.31 8.84
N CYS A 186 -1.12 -6.23 8.10
CA CYS A 186 -2.42 -5.56 8.16
C CYS A 186 -3.58 -6.52 7.81
N ALA A 187 -3.46 -7.28 6.71
CA ALA A 187 -4.43 -8.31 6.33
C ALA A 187 -4.56 -9.42 7.39
N THR A 188 -3.43 -9.85 7.95
CA THR A 188 -3.40 -10.87 9.02
C THR A 188 -4.10 -10.37 10.29
N ASN A 189 -3.84 -9.13 10.68
CA ASN A 189 -4.50 -8.49 11.82
C ASN A 189 -6.01 -8.34 11.57
N ALA A 190 -6.41 -7.96 10.34
CA ALA A 190 -7.83 -7.92 9.96
C ALA A 190 -8.50 -9.28 10.12
N ASN A 191 -7.89 -10.35 9.61
CA ASN A 191 -8.42 -11.71 9.74
C ASN A 191 -8.54 -12.18 11.19
N ARG A 192 -7.55 -11.86 12.05
CA ARG A 192 -7.62 -12.15 13.49
C ARG A 192 -8.82 -11.46 14.14
N ASP A 193 -9.01 -10.17 13.86
CA ASP A 193 -10.06 -9.36 14.46
C ASP A 193 -11.45 -9.78 13.92
N LEU A 194 -11.59 -10.07 12.62
CA LEU A 194 -12.81 -10.63 12.01
C LEU A 194 -13.20 -11.95 12.65
N THR A 195 -12.22 -12.85 12.84
CA THR A 195 -12.46 -14.15 13.53
C THR A 195 -12.94 -13.94 14.98
N ALA A 196 -12.31 -13.02 15.70
CA ALA A 196 -12.72 -12.69 17.08
C ALA A 196 -14.13 -12.08 17.17
N MET A 197 -14.56 -11.37 16.13
CA MET A 197 -15.91 -10.80 15.99
C MET A 197 -16.95 -11.81 15.47
N GLY A 198 -16.54 -13.03 15.08
CA GLY A 198 -17.41 -14.05 14.49
C GLY A 198 -17.95 -13.64 13.11
N ARG A 199 -17.17 -12.87 12.33
CA ARG A 199 -17.53 -12.39 11.00
C ARG A 199 -17.21 -13.44 9.94
N ASP A 200 -18.12 -13.62 8.98
CA ASP A 200 -17.95 -14.47 7.81
C ASP A 200 -17.27 -13.70 6.65
N LEU A 201 -16.15 -13.05 6.96
CA LEU A 201 -15.37 -12.25 6.04
C LEU A 201 -13.88 -12.58 6.19
N ARG A 202 -13.17 -12.69 5.06
CA ARG A 202 -11.74 -12.97 5.01
C ARG A 202 -11.01 -11.99 4.10
N ILE A 203 -9.84 -11.57 4.52
CA ILE A 203 -8.88 -10.82 3.70
C ILE A 203 -7.82 -11.79 3.17
N VAL A 204 -7.72 -11.88 1.86
CA VAL A 204 -6.71 -12.67 1.15
C VAL A 204 -5.57 -11.73 0.80
N SER A 205 -4.40 -11.96 1.40
CA SER A 205 -3.22 -11.12 1.22
C SER A 205 -2.42 -11.50 -0.03
N VAL A 206 -2.03 -10.49 -0.81
CA VAL A 206 -1.24 -10.66 -2.03
C VAL A 206 -0.02 -9.75 -1.99
N ALA A 207 1.18 -10.34 -1.98
CA ALA A 207 2.41 -9.57 -2.10
C ALA A 207 2.69 -9.24 -3.57
N ALA A 208 2.84 -7.95 -3.88
CA ALA A 208 3.16 -7.43 -5.20
C ALA A 208 4.67 -7.17 -5.32
N HIS A 209 5.35 -7.95 -6.13
CA HIS A 209 6.80 -7.88 -6.34
C HIS A 209 7.14 -7.37 -7.75
N TYR A 210 6.57 -6.22 -8.16
CA TYR A 210 6.81 -5.65 -9.50
C TYR A 210 8.17 -4.97 -9.60
N LEU A 211 8.70 -4.48 -8.48
CA LEU A 211 10.03 -3.89 -8.42
C LEU A 211 11.09 -4.97 -8.42
N SER A 212 12.18 -4.76 -9.17
CA SER A 212 13.30 -5.68 -9.21
C SER A 212 13.88 -5.86 -7.80
N GLY A 213 14.00 -7.12 -7.37
CA GLY A 213 14.50 -7.48 -6.04
C GLY A 213 13.44 -7.54 -4.94
N GLY A 214 12.15 -7.39 -5.25
CA GLY A 214 11.06 -7.66 -4.31
C GLY A 214 11.07 -9.14 -3.90
N ASP A 215 11.20 -9.42 -2.60
CA ASP A 215 11.16 -10.76 -2.04
C ASP A 215 10.50 -10.74 -0.66
N SER A 216 9.57 -11.63 -0.46
CA SER A 216 8.86 -11.82 0.80
C SER A 216 9.28 -13.10 1.55
N SER A 217 10.41 -13.71 1.17
CA SER A 217 10.90 -14.94 1.81
C SER A 217 11.36 -14.73 3.25
N GLU A 218 11.82 -13.53 3.59
CA GLU A 218 12.30 -13.15 4.92
C GLU A 218 11.24 -12.41 5.76
N TRP A 219 10.02 -12.19 5.22
CA TRP A 219 8.96 -11.55 5.97
C TRP A 219 8.50 -12.41 7.15
N SER A 220 8.18 -11.77 8.27
CA SER A 220 7.71 -12.47 9.49
C SER A 220 6.34 -13.15 9.29
N VAL A 221 5.56 -12.64 8.32
CA VAL A 221 4.26 -13.18 7.92
C VAL A 221 4.27 -13.46 6.43
N ALA A 222 4.00 -14.72 6.05
CA ALA A 222 3.90 -15.08 4.65
C ALA A 222 2.59 -14.58 4.04
N PRO A 223 2.61 -13.97 2.83
CA PRO A 223 1.39 -13.66 2.10
C PRO A 223 0.66 -14.93 1.64
N ASP A 224 -0.66 -14.86 1.46
CA ASP A 224 -1.42 -15.95 0.87
C ASP A 224 -0.98 -16.20 -0.59
N TYR A 225 -0.73 -15.13 -1.35
CA TYR A 225 -0.27 -15.20 -2.74
C TYR A 225 0.85 -14.19 -3.03
N ARG A 226 1.58 -14.41 -4.12
CA ARG A 226 2.61 -13.51 -4.66
C ARG A 226 2.36 -13.29 -6.13
N VAL A 227 2.57 -12.05 -6.59
CA VAL A 227 2.49 -11.68 -8.01
C VAL A 227 3.73 -10.84 -8.38
N TYR A 228 4.30 -11.12 -9.52
CA TYR A 228 5.53 -10.49 -10.02
C TYR A 228 5.27 -9.61 -11.25
N ASP A 229 4.08 -9.70 -11.83
CA ASP A 229 3.58 -8.83 -12.90
C ASP A 229 2.11 -8.49 -12.59
N PRO A 230 1.67 -7.23 -12.74
CA PRO A 230 0.26 -6.85 -12.58
C PRO A 230 -0.74 -7.71 -13.35
N LYS A 231 -0.34 -8.28 -14.49
CA LYS A 231 -1.18 -9.20 -15.29
C LYS A 231 -1.53 -10.50 -14.57
N GLU A 232 -0.71 -10.92 -13.60
CA GLU A 232 -0.98 -12.14 -12.83
C GLU A 232 -2.15 -11.98 -11.88
N ILE A 233 -2.52 -10.74 -11.53
CA ILE A 233 -3.64 -10.45 -10.61
C ILE A 233 -4.97 -10.92 -11.19
N GLY A 234 -5.22 -10.63 -12.46
CA GLY A 234 -6.43 -11.11 -13.15
C GLY A 234 -6.53 -12.64 -13.15
N GLN A 235 -5.41 -13.32 -13.42
CA GLN A 235 -5.32 -14.79 -13.40
C GLN A 235 -5.58 -15.35 -11.99
N LEU A 236 -5.01 -14.73 -10.97
CA LEU A 236 -5.23 -15.08 -9.57
C LEU A 236 -6.71 -14.95 -9.22
N VAL A 237 -7.34 -13.84 -9.58
CA VAL A 237 -8.78 -13.62 -9.30
C VAL A 237 -9.66 -14.63 -10.02
N ASP A 238 -9.36 -14.96 -11.25
CA ASP A 238 -10.11 -15.99 -11.99
C ASP A 238 -9.96 -17.38 -11.32
N HIS A 239 -8.75 -17.73 -10.86
CA HIS A 239 -8.50 -18.96 -10.09
C HIS A 239 -9.36 -18.99 -8.81
N LEU A 240 -9.33 -17.92 -8.01
CA LEU A 240 -10.12 -17.81 -6.78
C LEU A 240 -11.64 -17.90 -7.03
N CYS A 241 -12.12 -17.35 -8.15
CA CYS A 241 -13.53 -17.42 -8.51
C CYS A 241 -13.98 -18.82 -9.01
N VAL A 242 -13.08 -19.60 -9.60
CA VAL A 242 -13.39 -20.97 -10.09
C VAL A 242 -13.48 -21.94 -8.93
N GLU A 243 -12.59 -21.87 -7.96
CA GLU A 243 -12.63 -22.73 -6.76
C GLU A 243 -13.98 -22.64 -6.03
N HIS A 244 -14.61 -21.47 -6.03
CA HIS A 244 -15.94 -21.24 -5.43
C HIS A 244 -17.13 -21.83 -6.21
N ARG A 245 -16.98 -22.12 -7.52
CA ARG A 245 -18.06 -22.68 -8.34
C ARG A 245 -18.15 -24.21 -8.30
N SER A 246 -17.22 -24.86 -7.61
CA SER A 246 -17.08 -26.31 -7.60
C SER A 246 -17.74 -26.99 -6.39
N TRP A 247 -18.61 -26.27 -5.66
CA TRP A 247 -19.38 -26.78 -4.50
C TRP A 247 -20.89 -26.59 -4.65
#